data_821396f6965cf9ea276af21747246aa1
#
_entry.id   821396f6965cf9ea276af21747246aa1
#
_cell.length_a   1.000
_cell.length_b   1.000
_cell.length_c   1.000
_cell.angle_alpha   90.00
_cell.angle_beta   90.00
_cell.angle_gamma   90.00
#
_symmetry.space_group_name_H-M   'P 1'
#
loop_
_entity.id
_entity.type
_entity.pdbx_description
1 polymer ?
#
loop_
_entity_poly.entity_id
_entity_poly.type
_entity_poly.pdbx_seq_one_letter_code
_entity_poly.pdbx_strand_id
1 'polypeptide(L)'
;MGIKTYNPYTPSRRHMTGSDFSEITASTPEKSLVVSLKKNAGRNNQGKITVRHRGGGSRRKYRIIDFKRRKDGIAATVKTIEYDPNRTANIALISYADGEKAYILAPEGLKVGQKVMNGPEAEIRVGNCLPLELIPVGTMVHNIELHPGKGGQMVRSAGNGAQLMAKEGKYATLRLPSGEMRMVPLVCRASIGVVGNGDHNLINVGKAGRKRHMGIRPTVRGSVMNPNDHPHGGGEGKTGIGRPGPCTPWGKPALGLKTRKKNKQSNKYIVRRRDGKTLAK
;
A
#
# COMPACT_ATOMS: atom_id res chain seq x y z
N MET A 1 -14.73 8.15 7.21
CA MET A 1 -13.66 9.15 7.36
C MET A 1 -14.01 10.38 6.57
N GLY A 2 -13.74 11.58 7.08
CA GLY A 2 -14.07 12.83 6.40
C GLY A 2 -12.85 13.47 5.76
N ILE A 3 -13.11 14.23 4.70
CA ILE A 3 -12.10 15.07 4.04
C ILE A 3 -12.26 16.49 4.55
N LYS A 4 -11.22 17.03 5.18
CA LYS A 4 -11.16 18.42 5.60
C LYS A 4 -10.79 19.29 4.39
N THR A 5 -11.63 20.29 4.10
CA THR A 5 -11.37 21.38 3.15
C THR A 5 -10.82 22.59 3.89
N TYR A 6 -10.26 23.53 3.16
CA TYR A 6 -9.65 24.75 3.71
C TYR A 6 -10.21 25.98 3.01
N ASN A 7 -10.34 27.08 3.74
CA ASN A 7 -10.73 28.37 3.17
C ASN A 7 -9.71 28.84 2.11
N PRO A 8 -10.16 29.41 0.99
CA PRO A 8 -9.34 29.72 -0.18
C PRO A 8 -8.55 31.04 -0.04
N TYR A 9 -7.81 31.23 1.07
CA TYR A 9 -7.02 32.46 1.30
C TYR A 9 -5.82 32.60 0.35
N THR A 10 -5.32 31.48 -0.18
CA THR A 10 -4.20 31.45 -1.11
C THR A 10 -4.47 30.48 -2.25
N PRO A 11 -3.81 30.62 -3.43
CA PRO A 11 -3.96 29.68 -4.55
C PRO A 11 -3.75 28.21 -4.13
N SER A 12 -2.78 27.95 -3.27
CA SER A 12 -2.52 26.59 -2.75
C SER A 12 -3.65 26.05 -1.88
N ARG A 13 -4.24 26.92 -1.03
CA ARG A 13 -5.32 26.53 -0.11
C ARG A 13 -6.62 26.25 -0.84
N ARG A 14 -6.88 26.89 -1.97
CA ARG A 14 -8.11 26.72 -2.77
C ARG A 14 -8.39 25.25 -3.12
N HIS A 15 -7.35 24.51 -3.47
CA HIS A 15 -7.46 23.10 -3.89
C HIS A 15 -6.93 22.10 -2.87
N MET A 16 -6.40 22.59 -1.74
CA MET A 16 -5.83 21.72 -0.72
C MET A 16 -6.94 21.03 0.07
N THR A 17 -6.78 19.73 0.30
CA THR A 17 -7.59 18.98 1.24
C THR A 17 -6.71 18.18 2.19
N GLY A 18 -7.28 17.61 3.21
CA GLY A 18 -6.60 16.79 4.20
C GLY A 18 -7.53 15.77 4.83
N SER A 19 -7.00 14.81 5.55
CA SER A 19 -7.81 13.95 6.42
C SER A 19 -8.29 14.76 7.63
N ASP A 20 -9.47 14.48 8.12
CA ASP A 20 -10.02 15.01 9.37
C ASP A 20 -9.51 14.28 10.61
N PHE A 21 -8.88 13.11 10.41
CA PHE A 21 -8.36 12.23 11.46
C PHE A 21 -9.41 11.77 12.49
N SER A 22 -10.69 11.78 12.14
CA SER A 22 -11.80 11.44 13.04
C SER A 22 -11.73 10.02 13.64
N GLU A 23 -11.14 9.07 12.91
CA GLU A 23 -10.98 7.68 13.39
C GLU A 23 -9.78 7.50 14.34
N ILE A 24 -8.88 8.48 14.43
CA ILE A 24 -7.65 8.35 15.22
C ILE A 24 -7.95 8.67 16.67
N THR A 25 -7.65 7.71 17.54
CA THR A 25 -7.91 7.80 18.98
C THR A 25 -6.68 8.16 19.81
N ALA A 26 -5.47 7.95 19.26
CA ALA A 26 -4.22 8.30 19.93
C ALA A 26 -3.19 8.89 18.97
N SER A 27 -2.45 9.90 19.41
CA SER A 27 -1.41 10.58 18.64
C SER A 27 0.00 10.05 18.92
N THR A 28 0.22 9.46 20.09
CA THR A 28 1.53 8.95 20.53
C THR A 28 1.61 7.44 20.32
N PRO A 29 2.63 6.95 19.58
CA PRO A 29 2.80 5.52 19.38
C PRO A 29 3.38 4.80 20.59
N GLU A 30 3.12 3.49 20.71
CA GLU A 30 3.74 2.61 21.69
C GLU A 30 5.27 2.57 21.48
N LYS A 31 6.04 2.98 22.48
CA LYS A 31 7.50 3.19 22.39
C LYS A 31 8.25 1.89 22.07
N SER A 32 7.83 0.77 22.63
CA SER A 32 8.45 -0.55 22.42
C SER A 32 8.34 -1.06 20.99
N LEU A 33 7.32 -0.62 20.25
CA LEU A 33 7.05 -1.03 18.88
C LEU A 33 7.53 -0.02 17.81
N VAL A 34 8.39 0.92 18.19
CA VAL A 34 8.87 1.98 17.29
C VAL A 34 10.38 1.95 17.15
N VAL A 35 10.84 1.91 15.89
CA VAL A 35 12.26 1.95 15.54
C VAL A 35 12.59 3.15 14.66
N SER A 36 13.85 3.59 14.68
CA SER A 36 14.32 4.65 13.80
C SER A 36 14.38 4.15 12.35
N LEU A 37 13.95 4.98 11.42
CA LEU A 37 14.00 4.68 9.99
C LEU A 37 15.17 5.39 9.33
N LYS A 38 16.19 4.63 8.89
CA LYS A 38 17.31 5.16 8.10
C LYS A 38 16.82 5.60 6.71
N LYS A 39 17.21 6.81 6.30
CA LYS A 39 16.84 7.35 4.98
C LYS A 39 17.94 7.06 3.96
N ASN A 40 17.62 6.31 2.93
CA ASN A 40 18.56 6.00 1.83
C ASN A 40 18.45 6.98 0.65
N ALA A 41 17.45 7.88 0.63
CA ALA A 41 17.23 8.89 -0.39
C ALA A 41 17.34 8.35 -1.85
N GLY A 42 16.83 7.14 -2.09
CA GLY A 42 16.85 6.48 -3.40
C GLY A 42 18.22 5.93 -3.82
N ARG A 43 19.20 5.82 -2.91
CA ARG A 43 20.52 5.22 -3.17
C ARG A 43 20.53 3.75 -2.80
N ASN A 44 21.33 2.98 -3.55
CA ASN A 44 21.63 1.57 -3.25
C ASN A 44 22.76 1.46 -2.19
N ASN A 45 23.22 0.22 -1.93
CA ASN A 45 24.34 -0.06 -1.02
C ASN A 45 25.67 0.55 -1.46
N GLN A 46 25.85 0.84 -2.76
CA GLN A 46 27.04 1.49 -3.34
C GLN A 46 26.92 3.02 -3.37
N GLY A 47 25.85 3.60 -2.82
CA GLY A 47 25.61 5.05 -2.83
C GLY A 47 25.08 5.61 -4.17
N LYS A 48 24.91 4.77 -5.20
CA LYS A 48 24.40 5.18 -6.52
C LYS A 48 22.88 5.38 -6.49
N ILE A 49 22.39 6.41 -7.17
CA ILE A 49 20.95 6.70 -7.27
C ILE A 49 20.29 5.64 -8.17
N THR A 50 19.46 4.79 -7.60
CA THR A 50 18.64 3.81 -8.33
C THR A 50 17.18 4.23 -8.47
N VAL A 51 16.68 5.09 -7.57
CA VAL A 51 15.35 5.70 -7.63
C VAL A 51 15.50 7.20 -7.57
N ARG A 52 15.28 7.87 -8.70
CA ARG A 52 15.38 9.33 -8.81
C ARG A 52 14.25 10.04 -8.04
N HIS A 53 14.44 11.32 -7.75
CA HIS A 53 13.46 12.21 -7.14
C HIS A 53 12.99 11.77 -5.73
N ARG A 54 13.86 11.10 -4.98
CA ARG A 54 13.63 10.72 -3.58
C ARG A 54 14.67 11.36 -2.68
N GLY A 55 14.25 11.76 -1.49
CA GLY A 55 15.13 12.33 -0.47
C GLY A 55 14.54 13.54 0.24
N GLY A 56 15.22 13.96 1.31
CA GLY A 56 14.68 14.95 2.23
C GLY A 56 13.45 14.44 2.97
N GLY A 57 12.47 15.32 3.14
CA GLY A 57 11.22 15.00 3.84
C GLY A 57 11.35 15.00 5.37
N SER A 58 10.21 14.96 6.04
CA SER A 58 10.14 14.93 7.50
C SER A 58 10.78 13.68 8.08
N ARG A 59 11.33 13.77 9.30
CA ARG A 59 11.79 12.59 10.04
C ARG A 59 10.59 11.72 10.40
N ARG A 60 10.72 10.41 10.21
CA ARG A 60 9.67 9.42 10.51
C ARG A 60 10.28 8.27 11.28
N LYS A 61 9.55 7.78 12.26
CA LYS A 61 9.84 6.52 12.95
C LYS A 61 9.00 5.41 12.30
N TYR A 62 9.51 4.20 12.26
CA TYR A 62 8.81 3.03 11.74
C TYR A 62 8.09 2.31 12.88
N ARG A 63 6.79 2.01 12.69
CA ARG A 63 6.01 1.15 13.58
C ARG A 63 6.16 -0.28 13.11
N ILE A 64 6.52 -1.16 14.02
CA ILE A 64 6.64 -2.60 13.75
C ILE A 64 5.22 -3.16 13.67
N ILE A 65 4.82 -3.56 12.47
CA ILE A 65 3.48 -4.13 12.23
C ILE A 65 3.59 -5.66 12.20
N ASP A 66 2.70 -6.32 12.90
CA ASP A 66 2.56 -7.76 12.84
C ASP A 66 1.78 -8.17 11.57
N PHE A 67 2.53 -8.41 10.49
CA PHE A 67 1.96 -8.95 9.25
C PHE A 67 1.78 -10.47 9.29
N LYS A 68 2.36 -11.15 10.28
CA LYS A 68 2.35 -12.61 10.35
C LYS A 68 1.17 -13.15 11.14
N ARG A 69 0.72 -12.39 12.13
CA ARG A 69 -0.44 -12.74 12.96
C ARG A 69 -0.34 -14.18 13.49
N ARG A 70 0.78 -14.53 14.14
CA ARG A 70 1.11 -15.92 14.53
C ARG A 70 0.48 -16.40 15.83
N LYS A 71 -0.03 -15.50 16.68
CA LYS A 71 -0.63 -15.87 17.96
C LYS A 71 -2.05 -16.40 17.72
N ASP A 72 -2.15 -17.70 17.47
CA ASP A 72 -3.42 -18.36 17.24
C ASP A 72 -4.15 -18.65 18.56
N GLY A 73 -5.48 -18.59 18.55
CA GLY A 73 -6.33 -18.90 19.70
C GLY A 73 -6.31 -17.85 20.82
N ILE A 74 -5.42 -16.87 20.80
CA ILE A 74 -5.31 -15.85 21.83
C ILE A 74 -6.07 -14.60 21.39
N ALA A 75 -7.12 -14.23 22.13
CA ALA A 75 -7.86 -13.01 21.86
C ALA A 75 -7.04 -11.77 22.20
N ALA A 76 -7.09 -10.78 21.33
CA ALA A 76 -6.49 -9.46 21.55
C ALA A 76 -7.57 -8.39 21.54
N THR A 77 -7.44 -7.36 22.36
CA THR A 77 -8.34 -6.22 22.42
C THR A 77 -7.73 -5.02 21.72
N VAL A 78 -8.48 -4.34 20.87
CA VAL A 78 -8.06 -3.10 20.21
C VAL A 78 -8.01 -1.99 21.27
N LYS A 79 -6.81 -1.42 21.50
CA LYS A 79 -6.60 -0.33 22.46
C LYS A 79 -6.72 1.04 21.83
N THR A 80 -6.05 1.24 20.70
CA THR A 80 -6.05 2.54 19.99
C THR A 80 -6.05 2.33 18.48
N ILE A 81 -6.52 3.35 17.74
CA ILE A 81 -6.33 3.50 16.29
C ILE A 81 -5.41 4.70 16.09
N GLU A 82 -4.34 4.51 15.32
CA GLU A 82 -3.25 5.48 15.19
C GLU A 82 -2.89 5.76 13.73
N TYR A 83 -2.38 6.97 13.51
CA TYR A 83 -1.78 7.38 12.24
C TYR A 83 -0.37 6.82 12.09
N ASP A 84 -0.05 6.21 10.93
CA ASP A 84 1.33 5.82 10.57
C ASP A 84 1.83 6.63 9.37
N PRO A 85 2.91 7.45 9.51
CA PRO A 85 3.47 8.22 8.41
C PRO A 85 4.15 7.39 7.32
N ASN A 86 4.31 6.07 7.50
CA ASN A 86 5.01 5.20 6.57
C ASN A 86 4.06 4.44 5.63
N ARG A 87 2.75 4.53 5.87
CA ARG A 87 1.72 3.88 5.07
C ARG A 87 0.49 4.77 4.89
N THR A 88 -0.35 4.42 3.95
CA THR A 88 -1.60 5.13 3.69
C THR A 88 -2.72 4.69 4.64
N ALA A 89 -2.69 3.45 5.11
CA ALA A 89 -3.64 2.88 6.05
C ALA A 89 -3.36 3.35 7.49
N ASN A 90 -4.41 3.51 8.30
CA ASN A 90 -4.28 3.62 9.74
C ASN A 90 -3.88 2.26 10.33
N ILE A 91 -3.32 2.27 11.53
CA ILE A 91 -2.92 1.08 12.29
C ILE A 91 -3.69 1.01 13.59
N ALA A 92 -3.90 -0.19 14.10
CA ALA A 92 -4.52 -0.42 15.40
C ALA A 92 -3.51 -1.07 16.35
N LEU A 93 -3.37 -0.53 17.54
CA LEU A 93 -2.66 -1.17 18.64
C LEU A 93 -3.57 -2.17 19.29
N ILE A 94 -3.16 -3.41 19.31
CA ILE A 94 -3.87 -4.51 20.00
C ILE A 94 -3.05 -4.98 21.19
N SER A 95 -3.73 -5.41 22.25
CA SER A 95 -3.14 -6.06 23.41
C SER A 95 -3.74 -7.44 23.54
N TYR A 96 -2.89 -8.46 23.49
CA TYR A 96 -3.28 -9.86 23.71
C TYR A 96 -3.59 -10.10 25.17
N ALA A 97 -4.31 -11.19 25.46
CA ALA A 97 -4.65 -11.59 26.84
C ALA A 97 -3.41 -11.87 27.72
N ASP A 98 -2.29 -12.26 27.07
CA ASP A 98 -0.98 -12.46 27.72
C ASP A 98 -0.19 -11.17 27.99
N GLY A 99 -0.75 -10.01 27.69
CA GLY A 99 -0.13 -8.70 27.89
C GLY A 99 0.75 -8.21 26.73
N GLU A 100 1.09 -9.05 25.75
CA GLU A 100 1.87 -8.59 24.59
C GLU A 100 1.07 -7.60 23.74
N LYS A 101 1.75 -6.56 23.30
CA LYS A 101 1.18 -5.56 22.38
C LYS A 101 1.70 -5.73 20.97
N ALA A 102 0.86 -5.51 19.98
CA ALA A 102 1.24 -5.53 18.57
C ALA A 102 0.47 -4.48 17.77
N TYR A 103 1.05 -3.99 16.67
CA TYR A 103 0.32 -3.20 15.68
C TYR A 103 -0.19 -4.08 14.56
N ILE A 104 -1.42 -3.84 14.15
CA ILE A 104 -2.03 -4.43 12.95
C ILE A 104 -2.52 -3.33 12.02
N LEU A 105 -2.82 -3.67 10.75
CA LEU A 105 -3.55 -2.75 9.88
C LEU A 105 -4.97 -2.59 10.43
N ALA A 106 -5.45 -1.35 10.51
CA ALA A 106 -6.82 -1.07 10.92
C ALA A 106 -7.77 -1.29 9.72
N PRO A 107 -8.63 -2.32 9.72
CA PRO A 107 -9.69 -2.44 8.73
C PRO A 107 -10.79 -1.41 8.98
N GLU A 108 -11.56 -1.15 7.93
CA GLU A 108 -12.73 -0.29 8.00
C GLU A 108 -13.75 -0.83 9.01
N GLY A 109 -14.31 0.05 9.82
CA GLY A 109 -15.31 -0.30 10.84
C GLY A 109 -14.73 -0.89 12.13
N LEU A 110 -13.41 -1.06 12.26
CA LEU A 110 -12.80 -1.50 13.52
C LEU A 110 -12.90 -0.39 14.58
N LYS A 111 -13.32 -0.75 15.78
CA LYS A 111 -13.49 0.19 16.91
C LYS A 111 -12.61 -0.20 18.10
N VAL A 112 -12.24 0.78 18.90
CA VAL A 112 -11.56 0.55 20.18
C VAL A 112 -12.46 -0.30 21.09
N GLY A 113 -11.84 -1.22 21.82
CA GLY A 113 -12.52 -2.20 22.69
C GLY A 113 -12.95 -3.49 21.99
N GLN A 114 -12.98 -3.53 20.66
CA GLN A 114 -13.30 -4.77 19.94
C GLN A 114 -12.21 -5.83 20.16
N LYS A 115 -12.64 -7.08 20.22
CA LYS A 115 -11.74 -8.25 20.28
C LYS A 115 -11.42 -8.72 18.86
N VAL A 116 -10.16 -9.03 18.62
CA VAL A 116 -9.66 -9.64 17.37
C VAL A 116 -8.89 -10.89 17.71
N MET A 117 -9.00 -11.91 16.88
CA MET A 117 -8.38 -13.21 17.09
C MET A 117 -7.72 -13.70 15.80
N ASN A 118 -6.72 -14.57 15.94
CA ASN A 118 -6.02 -15.21 14.84
C ASN A 118 -6.18 -16.72 14.93
N GLY A 119 -6.06 -17.37 13.78
CA GLY A 119 -6.02 -18.83 13.71
C GLY A 119 -7.29 -19.44 13.15
N PRO A 120 -7.33 -20.78 13.07
CA PRO A 120 -8.45 -21.49 12.45
C PRO A 120 -9.77 -21.39 13.23
N GLU A 121 -9.70 -21.19 14.53
CA GLU A 121 -10.88 -21.09 15.41
C GLU A 121 -11.45 -19.65 15.47
N ALA A 122 -10.82 -18.71 14.80
CA ALA A 122 -11.27 -17.32 14.83
C ALA A 122 -12.60 -17.17 14.06
N GLU A 123 -13.53 -16.42 14.63
CA GLU A 123 -14.80 -16.10 13.97
C GLU A 123 -14.59 -15.24 12.70
N ILE A 124 -15.54 -15.31 11.78
CA ILE A 124 -15.52 -14.51 10.55
C ILE A 124 -15.99 -13.08 10.85
N ARG A 125 -15.13 -12.34 11.57
CA ARG A 125 -15.35 -10.93 11.94
C ARG A 125 -14.25 -10.03 11.40
N VAL A 126 -14.59 -8.77 11.13
CA VAL A 126 -13.64 -7.76 10.65
C VAL A 126 -12.46 -7.63 11.61
N GLY A 127 -11.24 -7.74 11.07
CA GLY A 127 -9.99 -7.67 11.84
C GLY A 127 -9.40 -9.03 12.24
N ASN A 128 -10.19 -10.10 12.21
CA ASN A 128 -9.70 -11.45 12.46
C ASN A 128 -8.86 -11.97 11.30
N CYS A 129 -7.90 -12.84 11.59
CA CYS A 129 -6.98 -13.39 10.61
C CYS A 129 -7.09 -14.92 10.59
N LEU A 130 -7.48 -15.46 9.43
CA LEU A 130 -7.73 -16.89 9.24
C LEU A 130 -6.99 -17.41 8.01
N PRO A 131 -6.75 -18.74 7.92
CA PRO A 131 -6.44 -19.41 6.66
C PRO A 131 -7.54 -19.19 5.62
N LEU A 132 -7.17 -19.00 4.35
CA LEU A 132 -8.15 -18.79 3.25
C LEU A 132 -9.13 -19.95 3.10
N GLU A 133 -8.71 -21.15 3.50
CA GLU A 133 -9.55 -22.34 3.51
C GLU A 133 -10.83 -22.17 4.32
N LEU A 134 -10.75 -21.48 5.46
CA LEU A 134 -11.86 -21.31 6.40
C LEU A 134 -12.72 -20.07 6.10
N ILE A 135 -12.25 -19.16 5.25
CA ILE A 135 -12.99 -17.93 4.92
C ILE A 135 -14.04 -18.23 3.85
N PRO A 136 -15.32 -17.89 4.00
CA PRO A 136 -16.35 -18.11 2.98
C PRO A 136 -16.05 -17.39 1.67
N VAL A 137 -16.50 -17.98 0.56
CA VAL A 137 -16.47 -17.37 -0.75
C VAL A 137 -17.34 -16.10 -0.74
N GLY A 138 -16.93 -15.07 -1.47
CA GLY A 138 -17.59 -13.75 -1.49
C GLY A 138 -17.02 -12.77 -0.46
N THR A 139 -16.34 -13.24 0.58
CA THR A 139 -15.80 -12.39 1.65
C THR A 139 -14.70 -11.46 1.15
N MET A 140 -14.72 -10.22 1.64
CA MET A 140 -13.65 -9.24 1.43
C MET A 140 -12.51 -9.48 2.43
N VAL A 141 -11.28 -9.54 1.93
CA VAL A 141 -10.09 -9.80 2.72
C VAL A 141 -8.95 -8.84 2.40
N HIS A 142 -8.07 -8.61 3.35
CA HIS A 142 -6.87 -7.79 3.19
C HIS A 142 -5.66 -8.46 3.85
N ASN A 143 -4.48 -7.85 3.77
CA ASN A 143 -3.24 -8.36 4.37
C ASN A 143 -2.97 -9.83 4.03
N ILE A 144 -3.04 -10.17 2.74
CA ILE A 144 -3.03 -11.55 2.25
C ILE A 144 -1.60 -12.05 2.11
N GLU A 145 -1.33 -13.25 2.60
CA GLU A 145 -0.07 -13.96 2.36
C GLU A 145 0.00 -14.51 0.93
N LEU A 146 1.23 -14.57 0.40
CA LEU A 146 1.54 -15.25 -0.87
C LEU A 146 2.17 -16.63 -0.65
N HIS A 147 2.84 -16.79 0.48
CA HIS A 147 3.48 -18.02 0.92
C HIS A 147 3.14 -18.24 2.39
N PRO A 148 2.78 -19.45 2.80
CA PRO A 148 2.40 -19.74 4.19
C PRO A 148 3.48 -19.29 5.18
N GLY A 149 3.07 -18.62 6.26
CA GLY A 149 3.92 -18.17 7.35
C GLY A 149 4.88 -17.02 7.04
N LYS A 150 4.89 -16.49 5.80
CA LYS A 150 5.73 -15.35 5.42
C LYS A 150 5.19 -14.01 5.91
N GLY A 151 3.91 -13.95 6.21
CA GLY A 151 3.17 -12.74 6.57
C GLY A 151 2.50 -12.08 5.36
N GLY A 152 1.51 -11.25 5.63
CA GLY A 152 0.74 -10.57 4.59
C GLY A 152 1.58 -9.69 3.69
N GLN A 153 1.44 -9.83 2.38
CA GLN A 153 2.20 -9.12 1.36
C GLN A 153 1.33 -8.32 0.40
N MET A 154 0.07 -8.73 0.20
CA MET A 154 -0.86 -8.07 -0.71
C MET A 154 -1.99 -7.36 0.03
N VAL A 155 -2.61 -6.38 -0.65
CA VAL A 155 -3.82 -5.67 -0.18
C VAL A 155 -3.60 -5.07 1.22
N ARG A 156 -2.65 -4.12 1.31
CA ARG A 156 -2.27 -3.47 2.57
C ARG A 156 -2.42 -1.94 2.55
N SER A 157 -2.75 -1.38 1.41
CA SER A 157 -2.93 0.07 1.26
C SER A 157 -4.36 0.47 1.63
N ALA A 158 -4.53 1.73 2.05
CA ALA A 158 -5.82 2.31 2.43
C ALA A 158 -6.92 2.07 1.40
N GLY A 159 -8.11 1.74 1.85
CA GLY A 159 -9.30 1.51 1.01
C GLY A 159 -9.25 0.26 0.13
N ASN A 160 -8.23 -0.58 0.25
CA ASN A 160 -8.11 -1.77 -0.58
C ASN A 160 -8.65 -3.02 0.12
N GLY A 161 -9.38 -3.82 -0.63
CA GLY A 161 -9.83 -5.17 -0.29
C GLY A 161 -9.70 -6.07 -1.50
N ALA A 162 -9.51 -7.37 -1.28
CA ALA A 162 -9.62 -8.40 -2.31
C ALA A 162 -10.81 -9.30 -1.99
N GLN A 163 -11.52 -9.74 -3.00
CA GLN A 163 -12.64 -10.65 -2.84
C GLN A 163 -12.21 -12.09 -3.05
N LEU A 164 -12.58 -12.97 -2.15
CA LEU A 164 -12.41 -14.41 -2.33
C LEU A 164 -13.49 -14.92 -3.29
N MET A 165 -13.11 -15.34 -4.48
CA MET A 165 -14.05 -15.71 -5.56
C MET A 165 -14.37 -17.20 -5.58
N ALA A 166 -13.37 -18.05 -5.39
CA ALA A 166 -13.51 -19.50 -5.44
C ALA A 166 -12.39 -20.19 -4.65
N LYS A 167 -12.62 -21.45 -4.31
CA LYS A 167 -11.64 -22.35 -3.73
C LYS A 167 -11.63 -23.63 -4.59
N GLU A 168 -10.48 -23.97 -5.14
CA GLU A 168 -10.34 -25.13 -6.04
C GLU A 168 -9.05 -25.87 -5.72
N GLY A 169 -9.14 -27.15 -5.41
CA GLY A 169 -8.02 -27.98 -5.02
C GLY A 169 -7.22 -27.38 -3.86
N LYS A 170 -5.96 -27.02 -4.09
CA LYS A 170 -5.06 -26.43 -3.08
C LYS A 170 -5.00 -24.90 -3.10
N TYR A 171 -5.83 -24.24 -3.94
CA TYR A 171 -5.75 -22.81 -4.17
C TYR A 171 -7.08 -22.09 -3.95
N ALA A 172 -6.98 -20.87 -3.45
CA ALA A 172 -8.03 -19.85 -3.43
C ALA A 172 -7.84 -18.87 -4.58
N THR A 173 -8.87 -18.57 -5.34
CA THR A 173 -8.88 -17.54 -6.37
C THR A 173 -9.35 -16.22 -5.79
N LEU A 174 -8.49 -15.21 -5.83
CA LEU A 174 -8.74 -13.86 -5.31
C LEU A 174 -8.86 -12.85 -6.45
N ARG A 175 -9.89 -12.02 -6.39
CA ARG A 175 -10.01 -10.81 -7.22
C ARG A 175 -9.33 -9.65 -6.49
N LEU A 176 -8.19 -9.21 -7.01
CA LEU A 176 -7.41 -8.12 -6.45
C LEU A 176 -8.01 -6.73 -6.77
N PRO A 177 -7.64 -5.66 -6.04
CA PRO A 177 -8.10 -4.29 -6.32
C PRO A 177 -7.78 -3.81 -7.74
N SER A 178 -6.73 -4.36 -8.37
CA SER A 178 -6.36 -4.08 -9.76
C SER A 178 -7.29 -4.72 -10.81
N GLY A 179 -8.23 -5.60 -10.40
CA GLY A 179 -9.04 -6.43 -11.27
C GLY A 179 -8.37 -7.76 -11.69
N GLU A 180 -7.10 -7.98 -11.33
CA GLU A 180 -6.40 -9.24 -11.58
C GLU A 180 -7.01 -10.37 -10.74
N MET A 181 -7.29 -11.51 -11.35
CA MET A 181 -7.67 -12.74 -10.64
C MET A 181 -6.45 -13.62 -10.48
N ARG A 182 -6.15 -13.94 -9.23
CA ARG A 182 -4.93 -14.65 -8.86
C ARG A 182 -5.19 -15.77 -7.87
N MET A 183 -4.53 -16.88 -8.10
CA MET A 183 -4.50 -18.03 -7.18
C MET A 183 -3.48 -17.82 -6.06
N VAL A 184 -3.88 -18.19 -4.85
CA VAL A 184 -3.05 -18.21 -3.63
C VAL A 184 -3.31 -19.53 -2.90
N PRO A 185 -2.30 -20.20 -2.31
CA PRO A 185 -2.53 -21.43 -1.56
C PRO A 185 -3.56 -21.25 -0.44
N LEU A 186 -4.44 -22.21 -0.25
CA LEU A 186 -5.51 -22.17 0.78
C LEU A 186 -4.99 -22.03 2.21
N VAL A 187 -3.81 -22.58 2.49
CA VAL A 187 -3.13 -22.49 3.80
C VAL A 187 -2.66 -21.05 4.13
N CYS A 188 -2.51 -20.17 3.11
CA CYS A 188 -2.14 -18.78 3.32
C CYS A 188 -3.21 -18.06 4.13
N ARG A 189 -2.76 -17.17 5.01
CA ARG A 189 -3.64 -16.38 5.88
C ARG A 189 -4.03 -15.06 5.22
N ALA A 190 -5.22 -14.60 5.59
CA ALA A 190 -5.72 -13.28 5.25
C ALA A 190 -6.53 -12.70 6.40
N SER A 191 -6.56 -11.39 6.51
CA SER A 191 -7.41 -10.68 7.48
C SER A 191 -8.75 -10.31 6.84
N ILE A 192 -9.84 -10.47 7.59
CA ILE A 192 -11.20 -10.19 7.11
C ILE A 192 -11.46 -8.69 7.09
N GLY A 193 -12.13 -8.23 6.03
CA GLY A 193 -12.55 -6.84 5.82
C GLY A 193 -11.68 -6.10 4.81
N VAL A 194 -11.99 -4.83 4.61
CA VAL A 194 -11.28 -3.87 3.76
C VAL A 194 -10.37 -3.02 4.63
N VAL A 195 -9.22 -2.60 4.12
CA VAL A 195 -8.32 -1.69 4.84
C VAL A 195 -8.98 -0.33 5.02
N GLY A 196 -8.96 0.23 6.22
CA GLY A 196 -9.52 1.54 6.53
C GLY A 196 -8.84 2.71 5.81
N ASN A 197 -9.28 3.94 6.10
CA ASN A 197 -8.79 5.17 5.47
C ASN A 197 -9.06 5.23 3.95
N GLY A 198 -10.23 4.79 3.48
CA GLY A 198 -10.58 4.70 2.05
C GLY A 198 -10.46 6.02 1.30
N ASP A 199 -10.74 7.14 1.95
CA ASP A 199 -10.72 8.49 1.34
C ASP A 199 -9.29 9.05 1.14
N HIS A 200 -8.25 8.31 1.54
CA HIS A 200 -6.86 8.76 1.40
C HIS A 200 -6.50 9.20 -0.03
N ASN A 201 -7.02 8.53 -1.05
CA ASN A 201 -6.76 8.84 -2.44
C ASN A 201 -7.44 10.13 -2.93
N LEU A 202 -8.45 10.61 -2.22
CA LEU A 202 -9.18 11.84 -2.54
C LEU A 202 -8.47 13.10 -1.99
N ILE A 203 -7.43 12.93 -1.17
CA ILE A 203 -6.68 14.03 -0.58
C ILE A 203 -5.83 14.74 -1.64
N ASN A 204 -6.09 16.04 -1.82
CA ASN A 204 -5.29 16.91 -2.66
C ASN A 204 -4.18 17.59 -1.85
N VAL A 205 -2.94 17.33 -2.22
CA VAL A 205 -1.75 17.86 -1.51
C VAL A 205 -1.66 19.39 -1.62
N GLY A 206 -2.11 19.99 -2.73
CA GLY A 206 -2.29 21.42 -2.96
C GLY A 206 -1.03 22.23 -3.20
N LYS A 207 0.14 21.88 -2.63
CA LYS A 207 1.40 22.63 -2.81
C LYS A 207 2.64 21.75 -2.88
N ALA A 208 3.66 22.24 -3.59
CA ALA A 208 4.95 21.55 -3.76
C ALA A 208 5.66 21.30 -2.41
N GLY A 209 5.56 22.20 -1.44
CA GLY A 209 6.16 22.06 -0.12
C GLY A 209 5.66 20.82 0.63
N ARG A 210 4.35 20.49 0.56
CA ARG A 210 3.83 19.25 1.16
C ARG A 210 4.44 17.99 0.50
N LYS A 211 4.61 17.99 -0.83
CA LYS A 211 5.31 16.90 -1.53
C LYS A 211 6.76 16.80 -1.10
N ARG A 212 7.45 17.94 -0.88
CA ARG A 212 8.82 17.95 -0.35
C ARG A 212 8.89 17.34 1.04
N HIS A 213 7.96 17.64 1.94
CA HIS A 213 7.87 17.02 3.28
C HIS A 213 7.62 15.50 3.20
N MET A 214 6.94 15.01 2.16
CA MET A 214 6.76 13.58 1.91
C MET A 214 8.03 12.88 1.37
N GLY A 215 9.11 13.62 1.11
CA GLY A 215 10.36 13.09 0.59
C GLY A 215 10.42 12.98 -0.94
N ILE A 216 9.51 13.65 -1.63
CA ILE A 216 9.49 13.72 -3.10
C ILE A 216 10.24 14.98 -3.55
N ARG A 217 11.32 14.80 -4.29
CA ARG A 217 12.10 15.90 -4.88
C ARG A 217 11.47 16.37 -6.19
N PRO A 218 11.72 17.64 -6.62
CA PRO A 218 11.25 18.13 -7.90
C PRO A 218 11.76 17.28 -9.07
N THR A 219 10.95 17.20 -10.11
CA THR A 219 11.28 16.49 -11.37
C THR A 219 11.39 17.53 -12.48
N VAL A 220 12.49 17.47 -13.21
CA VAL A 220 12.71 18.26 -14.43
C VAL A 220 12.26 17.42 -15.63
N ARG A 221 11.47 18.00 -16.53
CA ARG A 221 11.06 17.35 -17.77
C ARG A 221 12.21 17.26 -18.76
N GLY A 222 12.28 16.22 -19.58
CA GLY A 222 13.39 16.00 -20.51
C GLY A 222 13.54 17.07 -21.59
N SER A 223 12.46 17.72 -22.00
CA SER A 223 12.45 18.79 -23.02
C SER A 223 13.17 20.09 -22.63
N VAL A 224 13.51 20.28 -21.35
CA VAL A 224 14.28 21.44 -20.86
C VAL A 224 15.72 21.06 -20.47
N MET A 225 16.15 19.86 -20.82
CA MET A 225 17.52 19.37 -20.64
C MET A 225 18.31 19.55 -21.93
N ASN A 226 19.62 19.38 -21.85
CA ASN A 226 20.49 19.34 -23.02
C ASN A 226 20.34 18.03 -23.82
N PRO A 227 20.72 18.02 -25.12
CA PRO A 227 20.60 16.81 -25.96
C PRO A 227 21.35 15.59 -25.43
N ASN A 228 22.47 15.79 -24.72
CA ASN A 228 23.26 14.73 -24.09
C ASN A 228 22.62 14.14 -22.83
N ASP A 229 21.71 14.89 -22.16
CA ASP A 229 21.09 14.48 -20.91
C ASP A 229 19.78 13.73 -21.12
N HIS A 230 19.06 14.03 -22.19
CA HIS A 230 17.77 13.43 -22.48
C HIS A 230 17.47 13.38 -23.98
N PRO A 231 16.84 12.31 -24.51
CA PRO A 231 16.43 12.22 -25.92
C PRO A 231 15.48 13.32 -26.40
N HIS A 232 14.83 14.04 -25.50
CA HIS A 232 13.95 15.19 -25.80
C HIS A 232 14.64 16.54 -25.58
N GLY A 233 15.93 16.55 -25.26
CA GLY A 233 16.67 17.77 -24.97
C GLY A 233 17.07 18.50 -26.23
N GLY A 234 17.40 19.81 -26.06
CA GLY A 234 17.82 20.69 -27.12
C GLY A 234 16.68 21.44 -27.81
N GLY A 235 17.06 22.27 -28.81
CA GLY A 235 16.14 23.11 -29.59
C GLY A 235 15.95 24.50 -28.99
N GLU A 236 15.26 25.36 -29.74
CA GLU A 236 14.93 26.74 -29.39
C GLU A 236 13.58 26.82 -28.64
N GLY A 237 13.54 27.60 -27.56
CA GLY A 237 12.31 27.90 -26.83
C GLY A 237 11.52 26.69 -26.33
N LYS A 238 10.26 26.57 -26.67
CA LYS A 238 9.37 25.47 -26.33
C LYS A 238 9.37 24.40 -27.42
N THR A 239 10.48 23.73 -27.61
CA THR A 239 10.62 22.68 -28.62
C THR A 239 9.73 21.46 -28.29
N GLY A 240 9.11 20.89 -29.30
CA GLY A 240 8.36 19.61 -29.20
C GLY A 240 9.28 18.41 -28.95
N ILE A 241 8.68 17.23 -28.81
CA ILE A 241 9.42 15.98 -28.52
C ILE A 241 10.33 15.57 -29.69
N GLY A 242 9.96 15.91 -30.95
CA GLY A 242 10.71 15.58 -32.16
C GLY A 242 10.87 14.08 -32.43
N ARG A 243 10.00 13.23 -31.83
CA ARG A 243 10.02 11.76 -31.95
C ARG A 243 8.60 11.23 -32.08
N PRO A 244 8.41 10.02 -32.62
CA PRO A 244 7.05 9.42 -32.75
C PRO A 244 6.31 9.28 -31.42
N GLY A 245 7.03 9.26 -30.28
CA GLY A 245 6.45 9.18 -28.95
C GLY A 245 7.42 9.57 -27.86
N PRO A 246 6.93 9.79 -26.62
CA PRO A 246 7.78 10.18 -25.51
C PRO A 246 8.73 9.04 -25.11
N CYS A 247 9.98 9.39 -24.84
CA CYS A 247 11.04 8.48 -24.44
C CYS A 247 11.46 8.71 -22.98
N THR A 248 11.98 7.67 -22.37
CA THR A 248 12.71 7.74 -21.11
C THR A 248 14.12 8.34 -21.34
N PRO A 249 14.88 8.77 -20.31
CA PRO A 249 16.26 9.22 -20.46
C PRO A 249 17.19 8.20 -21.17
N TRP A 250 16.83 6.93 -21.15
CA TRP A 250 17.57 5.85 -21.80
C TRP A 250 17.03 5.49 -23.20
N GLY A 251 16.19 6.33 -23.79
CA GLY A 251 15.67 6.16 -25.15
C GLY A 251 14.54 5.14 -25.32
N LYS A 252 14.09 4.48 -24.27
CA LYS A 252 12.96 3.55 -24.33
C LYS A 252 11.63 4.31 -24.35
N PRO A 253 10.58 3.80 -25.04
CA PRO A 253 9.26 4.40 -24.96
C PRO A 253 8.79 4.60 -23.51
N ALA A 254 8.34 5.80 -23.16
CA ALA A 254 7.91 6.13 -21.81
C ALA A 254 6.48 5.66 -21.50
N LEU A 255 5.63 5.56 -22.52
CA LEU A 255 4.23 5.14 -22.43
C LEU A 255 4.00 3.87 -23.25
N GLY A 256 3.12 3.00 -22.75
CA GLY A 256 2.65 1.81 -23.46
C GLY A 256 3.63 0.62 -23.53
N LEU A 257 4.90 0.78 -23.17
CA LEU A 257 5.86 -0.32 -23.19
C LEU A 257 5.54 -1.34 -22.10
N LYS A 258 5.29 -2.59 -22.51
CA LYS A 258 5.09 -3.71 -21.59
C LYS A 258 6.42 -4.20 -21.05
N THR A 259 6.73 -3.88 -19.79
CA THR A 259 8.02 -4.23 -19.15
C THR A 259 8.00 -5.57 -18.42
N ARG A 260 6.83 -6.19 -18.21
CA ARG A 260 6.73 -7.51 -17.59
C ARG A 260 7.37 -8.57 -18.51
N LYS A 261 8.30 -9.37 -17.97
CA LYS A 261 8.88 -10.51 -18.71
C LYS A 261 7.78 -11.51 -19.09
N LYS A 262 7.82 -12.03 -20.33
CA LYS A 262 6.84 -13.01 -20.85
C LYS A 262 6.82 -14.28 -19.98
N ASN A 263 7.99 -14.85 -19.70
CA ASN A 263 8.15 -16.12 -18.97
C ASN A 263 8.43 -15.90 -17.47
N LYS A 264 7.54 -15.18 -16.78
CA LYS A 264 7.65 -14.99 -15.35
C LYS A 264 6.97 -16.14 -14.60
N GLN A 265 7.67 -16.78 -13.64
CA GLN A 265 7.15 -17.91 -12.86
C GLN A 265 5.78 -17.64 -12.22
N SER A 266 5.52 -16.40 -11.80
CA SER A 266 4.24 -16.02 -11.22
C SER A 266 3.06 -16.03 -12.21
N ASN A 267 3.29 -16.25 -13.51
CA ASN A 267 2.21 -16.34 -14.52
C ASN A 267 1.28 -17.53 -14.23
N LYS A 268 1.81 -18.65 -13.73
CA LYS A 268 1.02 -19.84 -13.37
C LYS A 268 -0.06 -19.61 -12.32
N TYR A 269 0.09 -18.55 -11.52
CA TYR A 269 -0.89 -18.18 -10.49
C TYR A 269 -1.88 -17.11 -10.92
N ILE A 270 -1.77 -16.57 -12.14
CA ILE A 270 -2.67 -15.53 -12.65
C ILE A 270 -3.69 -16.19 -13.58
N VAL A 271 -4.94 -16.18 -13.16
CA VAL A 271 -6.08 -16.71 -13.95
C VAL A 271 -6.46 -15.69 -15.02
N ARG A 272 -6.66 -14.44 -14.62
CA ARG A 272 -7.05 -13.36 -15.51
C ARG A 272 -6.32 -12.07 -15.15
N ARG A 273 -5.77 -11.38 -16.12
CA ARG A 273 -5.12 -10.08 -15.93
C ARG A 273 -6.14 -8.96 -15.76
N ARG A 274 -5.66 -7.79 -15.31
CA ARG A 274 -6.48 -6.58 -15.14
C ARG A 274 -7.14 -6.08 -16.42
N ASP A 275 -6.60 -6.40 -17.59
CA ASP A 275 -7.13 -6.07 -18.91
C ASP A 275 -8.17 -7.11 -19.43
N GLY A 276 -8.58 -8.04 -18.58
CA GLY A 276 -9.55 -9.07 -18.89
C GLY A 276 -9.01 -10.28 -19.65
N LYS A 277 -7.75 -10.24 -20.11
CA LYS A 277 -7.13 -11.35 -20.85
C LYS A 277 -6.76 -12.49 -19.92
N THR A 278 -7.19 -13.68 -20.24
CA THR A 278 -6.69 -14.91 -19.64
C THR A 278 -5.26 -15.15 -20.10
N LEU A 279 -4.40 -15.61 -19.21
CA LEU A 279 -3.11 -16.15 -19.62
C LEU A 279 -3.37 -17.54 -20.15
N ALA A 280 -3.10 -17.78 -21.44
CA ALA A 280 -3.07 -19.13 -21.98
C ALA A 280 -2.15 -19.98 -21.09
N LYS A 281 -2.67 -21.12 -20.67
CA LYS A 281 -1.90 -22.11 -19.91
C LYS A 281 -0.81 -22.72 -20.78
#